data_86ed737817340b5ea3629b82478c5f6b
#
_entry.id   86ed737817340b5ea3629b82478c5f6b
#
_cell.length_a   1.000
_cell.length_b   1.000
_cell.length_c   1.000
_cell.angle_alpha   90.00
_cell.angle_beta   90.00
_cell.angle_gamma   90.00
#
_symmetry.space_group_name_H-M   'P 1'
#
loop_
_entity.id
_entity.type
_entity.pdbx_description
1 polymer ?
#
loop_
_entity_poly.entity_id
_entity_poly.type
_entity_poly.pdbx_seq_one_letter_code
_entity_poly.pdbx_strand_id
1 'polypeptide(L)'
;MSVPSIRKTVWTLAPMAMALALAMDVYVPAVPHMATLFHVSAGQMQLTLSLFMFTCGIVQLVIGPLSDQYGRRRVSFFSIVIFSIGSILCATAHSVPELIVYRIIQAIGAVGMMVCGFAIVRDRYHGEKSGKTYSYLNGIIAFSPMFAPFVGSYLDVHLGWQSTFLILLLISLWAFLSLFFSLPESLPRNKRIKVDRRIFHEYKTIFTNRVFLNYTLSTAMGL
;
A
#
# COMPACT_ATOMS: atom_id res chain seq x y z
N MET A 1 27.58 -5.87 -8.17
CA MET A 1 26.34 -5.81 -8.98
C MET A 1 26.12 -4.36 -9.39
N SER A 2 25.96 -4.07 -10.69
CA SER A 2 25.67 -2.73 -11.18
C SER A 2 24.32 -2.26 -10.63
N VAL A 3 24.28 -1.05 -10.08
CA VAL A 3 23.03 -0.42 -9.60
C VAL A 3 22.13 -0.21 -10.83
N PRO A 4 20.91 -0.76 -10.86
CA PRO A 4 20.01 -0.59 -11.99
C PRO A 4 19.68 0.89 -12.21
N SER A 5 19.34 1.26 -13.44
CA SER A 5 18.97 2.64 -13.76
C SER A 5 17.74 3.07 -12.94
N ILE A 6 17.69 4.34 -12.55
CA ILE A 6 16.56 4.92 -11.81
C ILE A 6 15.24 4.63 -12.52
N ARG A 7 15.20 4.82 -13.85
CA ARG A 7 14.01 4.56 -14.68
C ARG A 7 13.51 3.12 -14.52
N LYS A 8 14.41 2.12 -14.60
CA LYS A 8 14.04 0.70 -14.44
C LYS A 8 13.49 0.43 -13.04
N THR A 9 14.11 0.99 -12.01
CA THR A 9 13.65 0.80 -10.62
C THR A 9 12.30 1.46 -10.38
N VAL A 10 12.08 2.67 -10.89
CA VAL A 10 10.77 3.36 -10.78
C VAL A 10 9.67 2.53 -11.45
N TRP A 11 9.86 2.08 -12.69
CA TRP A 11 8.86 1.24 -13.38
C TRP A 11 8.55 -0.07 -12.65
N THR A 12 9.56 -0.67 -12.02
CA THR A 12 9.39 -1.91 -11.25
C THR A 12 8.65 -1.68 -9.93
N LEU A 13 8.90 -0.55 -9.25
CA LEU A 13 8.32 -0.25 -7.94
C LEU A 13 7.01 0.56 -8.04
N ALA A 14 6.74 1.19 -9.18
CA ALA A 14 5.53 1.99 -9.38
C ALA A 14 4.22 1.26 -8.99
N PRO A 15 3.95 0.03 -9.47
CA PRO A 15 2.72 -0.67 -9.10
C PRO A 15 2.63 -0.98 -7.60
N MET A 16 3.76 -1.20 -6.93
CA MET A 16 3.80 -1.40 -5.47
C MET A 16 3.50 -0.10 -4.72
N ALA A 17 4.09 1.01 -5.17
CA ALA A 17 3.91 2.32 -4.54
C ALA A 17 2.47 2.85 -4.73
N MET A 18 1.86 2.60 -5.90
CA MET A 18 0.50 3.06 -6.23
C MET A 18 -0.60 2.20 -5.59
N ALA A 19 -0.32 0.95 -5.21
CA ALA A 19 -1.35 -0.01 -4.82
C ALA A 19 -2.28 0.51 -3.71
N LEU A 20 -1.71 1.19 -2.70
CA LEU A 20 -2.48 1.77 -1.59
C LEU A 20 -3.40 2.90 -2.05
N ALA A 21 -2.86 3.85 -2.82
CA ALA A 21 -3.62 4.99 -3.32
C ALA A 21 -4.75 4.53 -4.26
N LEU A 22 -4.43 3.67 -5.23
CA LEU A 22 -5.41 3.15 -6.18
C LEU A 22 -6.50 2.32 -5.50
N ALA A 23 -6.17 1.56 -4.43
CA ALA A 23 -7.15 0.81 -3.67
C ALA A 23 -8.19 1.71 -2.97
N MET A 24 -7.87 2.99 -2.74
CA MET A 24 -8.81 4.00 -2.24
C MET A 24 -9.49 4.75 -3.39
N ASP A 25 -8.71 5.32 -4.28
CA ASP A 25 -9.17 6.30 -5.26
C ASP A 25 -10.09 5.68 -6.33
N VAL A 26 -9.80 4.44 -6.75
CA VAL A 26 -10.65 3.71 -7.72
C VAL A 26 -11.96 3.24 -7.08
N TYR A 27 -11.94 2.92 -5.78
CA TYR A 27 -13.09 2.39 -5.07
C TYR A 27 -14.11 3.47 -4.66
N VAL A 28 -13.65 4.67 -4.27
CA VAL A 28 -14.49 5.75 -3.73
C VAL A 28 -15.69 6.08 -4.61
N PRO A 29 -15.59 6.20 -5.94
CA PRO A 29 -16.75 6.50 -6.79
C PRO A 29 -17.85 5.43 -6.79
N ALA A 30 -17.49 4.17 -6.55
CA ALA A 30 -18.46 3.06 -6.51
C ALA A 30 -19.23 2.99 -5.19
N VAL A 31 -18.77 3.66 -4.12
CA VAL A 31 -19.36 3.59 -2.78
C VAL A 31 -20.84 3.96 -2.74
N PRO A 32 -21.32 5.06 -3.37
CA PRO A 32 -22.75 5.41 -3.36
C PRO A 32 -23.61 4.35 -4.06
N HIS A 33 -23.15 3.83 -5.20
CA HIS A 33 -23.86 2.78 -5.94
C HIS A 33 -23.92 1.48 -5.12
N MET A 34 -22.80 1.06 -4.51
CA MET A 34 -22.75 -0.11 -3.64
C MET A 34 -23.66 0.04 -2.41
N ALA A 35 -23.79 1.24 -1.83
CA ALA A 35 -24.71 1.49 -0.71
C ALA A 35 -26.16 1.19 -1.09
N THR A 36 -26.58 1.54 -2.30
CA THR A 36 -27.91 1.23 -2.82
C THR A 36 -28.09 -0.27 -3.09
N LEU A 37 -27.10 -0.93 -3.68
CA LEU A 37 -27.15 -2.36 -3.99
C LEU A 37 -27.19 -3.24 -2.74
N PHE A 38 -26.42 -2.89 -1.71
CA PHE A 38 -26.41 -3.63 -0.43
C PHE A 38 -27.55 -3.19 0.52
N HIS A 39 -28.39 -2.24 0.13
CA HIS A 39 -29.49 -1.69 0.96
C HIS A 39 -29.02 -1.20 2.32
N VAL A 40 -27.89 -0.51 2.37
CA VAL A 40 -27.27 0.03 3.59
C VAL A 40 -27.14 1.55 3.56
N SER A 41 -26.97 2.16 4.74
CA SER A 41 -26.73 3.61 4.82
C SER A 41 -25.33 3.98 4.28
N ALA A 42 -25.19 5.21 3.80
CA ALA A 42 -23.89 5.74 3.38
C ALA A 42 -22.84 5.66 4.50
N GLY A 43 -23.25 5.85 5.77
CA GLY A 43 -22.36 5.72 6.93
C GLY A 43 -21.82 4.31 7.11
N GLN A 44 -22.66 3.28 6.94
CA GLN A 44 -22.22 1.88 7.01
C GLN A 44 -21.25 1.56 5.88
N MET A 45 -21.50 2.07 4.68
CA MET A 45 -20.58 1.86 3.56
C MET A 45 -19.24 2.58 3.77
N GLN A 46 -19.26 3.77 4.39
CA GLN A 46 -18.07 4.54 4.71
C GLN A 46 -17.16 3.84 5.74
N LEU A 47 -17.69 2.94 6.56
CA LEU A 47 -16.86 2.10 7.46
C LEU A 47 -15.86 1.23 6.70
N THR A 48 -16.17 0.82 5.47
CA THR A 48 -15.24 0.06 4.62
C THR A 48 -13.96 0.84 4.31
N LEU A 49 -14.09 2.17 4.12
CA LEU A 49 -12.99 3.09 3.90
C LEU A 49 -12.23 3.37 5.20
N SER A 50 -12.97 3.68 6.27
CA SER A 50 -12.38 4.04 7.56
C SER A 50 -11.57 2.89 8.17
N LEU A 51 -12.11 1.66 8.13
CA LEU A 51 -11.43 0.48 8.65
C LEU A 51 -10.25 0.06 7.76
N PHE A 52 -10.34 0.26 6.45
CA PHE A 52 -9.20 0.10 5.55
C PHE A 52 -8.05 1.02 5.97
N MET A 53 -8.31 2.32 6.14
CA MET A 53 -7.30 3.31 6.54
C MET A 53 -6.75 3.05 7.94
N PHE A 54 -7.61 2.70 8.89
CA PHE A 54 -7.20 2.33 10.25
C PHE A 54 -6.25 1.13 10.24
N THR A 55 -6.59 0.10 9.45
CA THR A 55 -5.73 -1.06 9.26
C THR A 55 -4.39 -0.66 8.65
N CYS A 56 -4.38 0.23 7.66
CA CYS A 56 -3.16 0.74 7.06
C CYS A 56 -2.24 1.39 8.11
N GLY A 57 -2.79 2.22 8.98
CA GLY A 57 -2.03 2.87 10.06
C GLY A 57 -1.36 1.88 11.00
N ILE A 58 -2.08 0.85 11.45
CA ILE A 58 -1.54 -0.18 12.35
C ILE A 58 -0.49 -1.05 11.64
N VAL A 59 -0.82 -1.54 10.45
CA VAL A 59 0.04 -2.48 9.71
C VAL A 59 1.35 -1.83 9.29
N GLN A 60 1.35 -0.53 8.99
CA GLN A 60 2.55 0.22 8.64
C GLN A 60 3.63 0.16 9.72
N LEU A 61 3.24 0.15 11.00
CA LEU A 61 4.17 0.02 12.13
C LEU A 61 4.83 -1.37 12.17
N VAL A 62 4.15 -2.40 11.72
CA VAL A 62 4.61 -3.80 11.81
C VAL A 62 5.42 -4.22 10.57
N ILE A 63 5.02 -3.79 9.39
CA ILE A 63 5.63 -4.21 8.11
C ILE A 63 7.08 -3.74 7.99
N GLY A 64 7.43 -2.55 8.51
CA GLY A 64 8.79 -2.04 8.51
C GLY A 64 9.78 -3.05 9.12
N PRO A 65 9.67 -3.33 10.42
CA PRO A 65 10.51 -4.33 11.10
C PRO A 65 10.46 -5.72 10.48
N LEU A 66 9.29 -6.21 10.06
CA LEU A 66 9.17 -7.50 9.39
C LEU A 66 10.02 -7.55 8.11
N SER A 67 10.00 -6.48 7.32
CA SER A 67 10.78 -6.42 6.08
C SER A 67 12.28 -6.29 6.33
N ASP A 68 12.69 -5.70 7.47
CA ASP A 68 14.09 -5.66 7.92
C ASP A 68 14.59 -7.04 8.36
N GLN A 69 13.70 -7.84 8.96
CA GLN A 69 14.05 -9.18 9.45
C GLN A 69 14.06 -10.24 8.35
N TYR A 70 13.00 -10.32 7.56
CA TYR A 70 12.79 -11.41 6.58
C TYR A 70 13.36 -11.08 5.20
N GLY A 71 13.66 -9.82 4.93
CA GLY A 71 14.16 -9.31 3.65
C GLY A 71 13.05 -8.67 2.83
N ARG A 72 13.40 -7.59 2.12
CA ARG A 72 12.46 -6.75 1.36
C ARG A 72 11.69 -7.54 0.30
N ARG A 73 12.42 -8.34 -0.49
CA ARG A 73 11.83 -9.09 -1.59
C ARG A 73 10.79 -10.09 -1.13
N ARG A 74 11.09 -10.84 -0.05
CA ARG A 74 10.16 -11.85 0.48
C ARG A 74 8.88 -11.20 1.00
N VAL A 75 9.02 -10.17 1.85
CA VAL A 75 7.85 -9.47 2.41
C VAL A 75 7.02 -8.82 1.30
N SER A 76 7.67 -8.25 0.26
CA SER A 76 6.96 -7.73 -0.91
C SER A 76 6.12 -8.80 -1.60
N PHE A 77 6.66 -10.01 -1.84
CA PHE A 77 5.90 -11.10 -2.47
C PHE A 77 4.67 -11.50 -1.65
N PHE A 78 4.86 -11.70 -0.33
CA PHE A 78 3.73 -12.02 0.55
C PHE A 78 2.68 -10.91 0.55
N SER A 79 3.11 -9.64 0.56
CA SER A 79 2.21 -8.49 0.51
C SER A 79 1.42 -8.43 -0.80
N ILE A 80 2.06 -8.69 -1.94
CA ILE A 80 1.38 -8.76 -3.25
C ILE A 80 0.34 -9.88 -3.26
N VAL A 81 0.68 -11.05 -2.74
CA VAL A 81 -0.26 -12.20 -2.67
C VAL A 81 -1.45 -11.87 -1.77
N ILE A 82 -1.21 -11.29 -0.58
CA ILE A 82 -2.28 -10.88 0.34
C ILE A 82 -3.17 -9.81 -0.31
N PHE A 83 -2.61 -8.83 -1.00
CA PHE A 83 -3.36 -7.81 -1.71
C PHE A 83 -4.20 -8.40 -2.84
N SER A 84 -3.65 -9.34 -3.61
CA SER A 84 -4.36 -10.04 -4.68
C SER A 84 -5.53 -10.84 -4.15
N ILE A 85 -5.32 -11.62 -3.08
CA ILE A 85 -6.38 -12.39 -2.41
C ILE A 85 -7.47 -11.44 -1.89
N GLY A 86 -7.08 -10.37 -1.19
CA GLY A 86 -8.02 -9.35 -0.70
C GLY A 86 -8.82 -8.72 -1.82
N SER A 87 -8.19 -8.43 -2.98
CA SER A 87 -8.89 -7.86 -4.14
C SER A 87 -9.90 -8.83 -4.76
N ILE A 88 -9.55 -10.11 -4.88
CA ILE A 88 -10.48 -11.15 -5.35
C ILE A 88 -11.67 -11.28 -4.39
N LEU A 89 -11.39 -11.40 -3.08
CA LEU A 89 -12.43 -11.51 -2.07
C LEU A 89 -13.36 -10.29 -2.07
N CYS A 90 -12.82 -9.07 -2.19
CA CYS A 90 -13.64 -7.86 -2.30
C CYS A 90 -14.56 -7.91 -3.52
N ALA A 91 -14.09 -8.39 -4.67
CA ALA A 91 -14.91 -8.52 -5.88
C ALA A 91 -16.04 -9.56 -5.74
N THR A 92 -15.92 -10.50 -4.81
CA THR A 92 -16.93 -11.56 -4.55
C THR A 92 -17.77 -11.30 -3.31
N ALA A 93 -17.68 -10.13 -2.68
CA ALA A 93 -18.44 -9.82 -1.47
C ALA A 93 -19.94 -9.73 -1.74
N HIS A 94 -20.74 -10.33 -0.86
CA HIS A 94 -22.21 -10.33 -0.92
C HIS A 94 -22.84 -9.46 0.17
N SER A 95 -22.05 -8.97 1.12
CA SER A 95 -22.51 -8.12 2.21
C SER A 95 -21.45 -7.11 2.64
N VAL A 96 -21.87 -6.02 3.30
CA VAL A 96 -20.94 -5.00 3.82
C VAL A 96 -19.99 -5.55 4.89
N PRO A 97 -20.42 -6.39 5.85
CA PRO A 97 -19.50 -7.01 6.81
C PRO A 97 -18.41 -7.86 6.14
N GLU A 98 -18.77 -8.66 5.13
CA GLU A 98 -17.78 -9.40 4.34
C GLU A 98 -16.79 -8.48 3.65
N LEU A 99 -17.32 -7.45 2.98
CA LEU A 99 -16.49 -6.46 2.29
C LEU A 99 -15.51 -5.77 3.26
N ILE A 100 -15.94 -5.43 4.49
CA ILE A 100 -15.06 -4.86 5.51
C ILE A 100 -13.90 -5.81 5.81
N VAL A 101 -14.18 -7.08 6.08
CA VAL A 101 -13.14 -8.08 6.38
C VAL A 101 -12.18 -8.22 5.20
N TYR A 102 -12.70 -8.29 3.99
CA TYR A 102 -11.88 -8.42 2.79
C TYR A 102 -11.03 -7.18 2.51
N ARG A 103 -11.56 -5.98 2.80
CA ARG A 103 -10.83 -4.71 2.74
C ARG A 103 -9.70 -4.65 3.78
N ILE A 104 -9.88 -5.21 4.97
CA ILE A 104 -8.80 -5.34 5.96
C ILE A 104 -7.67 -6.21 5.42
N ILE A 105 -7.97 -7.35 4.82
CA ILE A 105 -6.97 -8.22 4.20
C ILE A 105 -6.25 -7.49 3.07
N GLN A 106 -6.99 -6.79 2.22
CA GLN A 106 -6.44 -5.99 1.13
C GLN A 106 -5.51 -4.89 1.63
N ALA A 107 -5.88 -4.19 2.73
CA ALA A 107 -5.09 -3.13 3.34
C ALA A 107 -3.72 -3.64 3.83
N ILE A 108 -3.68 -4.82 4.46
CA ILE A 108 -2.42 -5.44 4.91
C ILE A 108 -1.46 -5.61 3.73
N GLY A 109 -1.95 -6.13 2.61
CA GLY A 109 -1.17 -6.28 1.40
C GLY A 109 -0.71 -4.95 0.79
N ALA A 110 -1.63 -3.98 0.67
CA ALA A 110 -1.35 -2.67 0.08
C ALA A 110 -0.24 -1.93 0.81
N VAL A 111 -0.32 -1.88 2.15
CA VAL A 111 0.71 -1.25 2.99
C VAL A 111 2.05 -1.96 2.87
N GLY A 112 2.04 -3.30 2.87
CA GLY A 112 3.26 -4.07 2.74
C GLY A 112 3.97 -3.82 1.41
N MET A 113 3.21 -3.71 0.31
CA MET A 113 3.75 -3.33 -1.00
C MET A 113 4.39 -1.95 -0.97
N MET A 114 3.68 -0.94 -0.45
CA MET A 114 4.14 0.44 -0.40
C MET A 114 5.40 0.57 0.47
N VAL A 115 5.37 0.09 1.71
CA VAL A 115 6.48 0.19 2.67
C VAL A 115 7.74 -0.50 2.14
N CYS A 116 7.60 -1.73 1.60
CA CYS A 116 8.73 -2.44 1.00
C CYS A 116 9.26 -1.74 -0.25
N GLY A 117 8.38 -1.18 -1.10
CA GLY A 117 8.77 -0.43 -2.28
C GLY A 117 9.68 0.75 -1.94
N PHE A 118 9.28 1.56 -0.98
CA PHE A 118 10.10 2.68 -0.50
C PHE A 118 11.37 2.25 0.22
N ALA A 119 11.32 1.16 1.00
CA ALA A 119 12.49 0.62 1.67
C ALA A 119 13.54 0.11 0.66
N ILE A 120 13.12 -0.52 -0.45
CA ILE A 120 14.03 -0.96 -1.53
C ILE A 120 14.75 0.24 -2.17
N VAL A 121 14.07 1.38 -2.33
CA VAL A 121 14.71 2.62 -2.84
C VAL A 121 15.81 3.06 -1.87
N ARG A 122 15.51 3.13 -0.58
CA ARG A 122 16.46 3.50 0.47
C ARG A 122 17.69 2.58 0.52
N ASP A 123 17.47 1.29 0.35
CA ASP A 123 18.53 0.28 0.42
C ASP A 123 19.46 0.32 -0.81
N ARG A 124 18.96 0.79 -1.97
CA ARG A 124 19.68 0.76 -3.25
C ARG A 124 20.34 2.07 -3.64
N TYR A 125 19.75 3.18 -3.25
CA TYR A 125 20.19 4.51 -3.66
C TYR A 125 20.52 5.37 -2.44
N HIS A 126 21.58 6.20 -2.60
CA HIS A 126 22.00 7.15 -1.58
C HIS A 126 22.07 8.58 -2.19
N GLY A 127 21.96 9.58 -1.33
CA GLY A 127 22.07 10.98 -1.73
C GLY A 127 21.05 11.38 -2.81
N GLU A 128 21.50 12.12 -3.81
CA GLU A 128 20.66 12.69 -4.87
C GLU A 128 19.85 11.65 -5.67
N LYS A 129 20.44 10.45 -5.93
CA LYS A 129 19.75 9.38 -6.66
C LYS A 129 18.56 8.83 -5.87
N SER A 130 18.69 8.75 -4.56
CA SER A 130 17.57 8.36 -3.68
C SER A 130 16.47 9.40 -3.74
N GLY A 131 16.79 10.67 -3.56
CA GLY A 131 15.84 11.79 -3.67
C GLY A 131 15.09 11.79 -5.00
N LYS A 132 15.79 11.69 -6.13
CA LYS A 132 15.18 11.59 -7.46
C LYS A 132 14.21 10.41 -7.59
N THR A 133 14.60 9.23 -7.09
CA THR A 133 13.74 8.02 -7.17
C THR A 133 12.48 8.19 -6.33
N TYR A 134 12.60 8.73 -5.10
CA TYR A 134 11.45 9.06 -4.26
C TYR A 134 10.52 10.09 -4.92
N SER A 135 11.09 11.14 -5.52
CA SER A 135 10.30 12.17 -6.21
C SER A 135 9.48 11.58 -7.36
N TYR A 136 10.06 10.68 -8.17
CA TYR A 136 9.33 10.01 -9.24
C TYR A 136 8.21 9.13 -8.70
N LEU A 137 8.45 8.32 -7.66
CA LEU A 137 7.41 7.46 -7.08
C LEU A 137 6.30 8.29 -6.44
N ASN A 138 6.65 9.33 -5.67
CA ASN A 138 5.66 10.23 -5.08
C ASN A 138 4.88 11.02 -6.15
N GLY A 139 5.54 11.43 -7.24
CA GLY A 139 4.86 12.03 -8.39
C GLY A 139 3.80 11.10 -8.97
N ILE A 140 4.14 9.82 -9.20
CA ILE A 140 3.19 8.82 -9.69
C ILE A 140 2.01 8.65 -8.72
N ILE A 141 2.26 8.57 -7.40
CA ILE A 141 1.22 8.48 -6.38
C ILE A 141 0.33 9.73 -6.37
N ALA A 142 0.92 10.92 -6.49
CA ALA A 142 0.18 12.19 -6.49
C ALA A 142 -0.75 12.35 -7.71
N PHE A 143 -0.46 11.67 -8.82
CA PHE A 143 -1.36 11.63 -9.98
C PHE A 143 -2.55 10.67 -9.79
N SER A 144 -2.47 9.71 -8.86
CA SER A 144 -3.54 8.73 -8.63
C SER A 144 -4.90 9.38 -8.34
N PRO A 145 -5.04 10.34 -7.41
CA PRO A 145 -6.33 10.96 -7.12
C PRO A 145 -6.93 11.74 -8.30
N MET A 146 -6.12 12.12 -9.27
CA MET A 146 -6.60 12.83 -10.46
C MET A 146 -7.28 11.89 -11.46
N PHE A 147 -6.73 10.70 -11.69
CA PHE A 147 -7.20 9.79 -12.75
C PHE A 147 -8.01 8.60 -12.20
N ALA A 148 -7.66 8.10 -11.03
CA ALA A 148 -8.26 6.90 -10.49
C ALA A 148 -9.78 7.00 -10.25
N PRO A 149 -10.36 8.13 -9.79
CA PRO A 149 -11.80 8.26 -9.66
C PRO A 149 -12.53 8.19 -11.01
N PHE A 150 -11.97 8.74 -12.08
CA PHE A 150 -12.56 8.64 -13.42
C PHE A 150 -12.58 7.18 -13.90
N VAL A 151 -11.47 6.48 -13.71
CA VAL A 151 -11.37 5.05 -14.03
C VAL A 151 -12.34 4.24 -13.19
N GLY A 152 -12.42 4.50 -11.89
CA GLY A 152 -13.33 3.83 -10.96
C GLY A 152 -14.80 4.03 -11.33
N SER A 153 -15.20 5.27 -11.62
CA SER A 153 -16.55 5.61 -12.05
C SER A 153 -16.91 4.94 -13.39
N TYR A 154 -16.00 4.98 -14.37
CA TYR A 154 -16.21 4.32 -15.66
C TYR A 154 -16.40 2.81 -15.50
N LEU A 155 -15.57 2.17 -14.68
CA LEU A 155 -15.63 0.74 -14.41
C LEU A 155 -16.94 0.37 -13.70
N ASP A 156 -17.34 1.13 -12.69
CA ASP A 156 -18.58 0.88 -11.92
C ASP A 156 -19.82 0.97 -12.83
N VAL A 157 -19.90 1.99 -13.67
CA VAL A 157 -21.06 2.21 -14.58
C VAL A 157 -21.17 1.15 -15.66
N HIS A 158 -20.06 0.74 -16.29
CA HIS A 158 -20.08 -0.12 -17.46
C HIS A 158 -19.86 -1.61 -17.17
N LEU A 159 -19.11 -1.93 -16.13
CA LEU A 159 -18.70 -3.31 -15.80
C LEU A 159 -19.11 -3.74 -14.38
N GLY A 160 -19.75 -2.84 -13.64
CA GLY A 160 -20.13 -3.06 -12.26
C GLY A 160 -19.00 -2.81 -11.25
N TRP A 161 -19.38 -2.59 -9.99
CA TRP A 161 -18.46 -2.23 -8.90
C TRP A 161 -17.35 -3.26 -8.65
N GLN A 162 -17.59 -4.54 -8.95
CA GLN A 162 -16.60 -5.62 -8.81
C GLN A 162 -15.36 -5.36 -9.65
N SER A 163 -15.53 -4.71 -10.81
CA SER A 163 -14.43 -4.39 -11.74
C SER A 163 -13.41 -3.42 -11.14
N THR A 164 -13.81 -2.61 -10.15
CA THR A 164 -12.89 -1.74 -9.41
C THR A 164 -11.85 -2.55 -8.61
N PHE A 165 -12.21 -3.72 -8.15
CA PHE A 165 -11.27 -4.64 -7.47
C PHE A 165 -10.48 -5.49 -8.46
N LEU A 166 -11.06 -5.82 -9.63
CA LEU A 166 -10.35 -6.58 -10.66
C LEU A 166 -9.21 -5.77 -11.29
N ILE A 167 -9.36 -4.45 -11.46
CA ILE A 167 -8.23 -3.63 -11.92
C ILE A 167 -7.10 -3.59 -10.89
N LEU A 168 -7.42 -3.60 -9.58
CA LEU A 168 -6.42 -3.69 -8.52
C LEU A 168 -5.68 -5.04 -8.55
N LEU A 169 -6.38 -6.12 -8.90
CA LEU A 169 -5.77 -7.42 -9.13
C LEU A 169 -4.78 -7.38 -10.31
N LEU A 170 -5.12 -6.72 -11.42
CA LEU A 170 -4.20 -6.55 -12.56
C LEU A 170 -2.96 -5.74 -12.17
N ILE A 171 -3.11 -4.71 -11.34
CA ILE A 171 -1.98 -3.93 -10.82
C ILE A 171 -1.10 -4.79 -9.91
N SER A 172 -1.68 -5.64 -9.08
CA SER A 172 -0.92 -6.57 -8.25
C SER A 172 -0.18 -7.62 -9.08
N LEU A 173 -0.76 -8.10 -10.17
CA LEU A 173 -0.11 -9.01 -11.11
C LEU A 173 1.08 -8.31 -11.79
N TRP A 174 0.92 -7.05 -12.22
CA TRP A 174 2.03 -6.25 -12.72
C TRP A 174 3.14 -6.11 -11.67
N ALA A 175 2.80 -5.80 -10.42
CA ALA A 175 3.76 -5.73 -9.32
C ALA A 175 4.50 -7.06 -9.12
N PHE A 176 3.77 -8.19 -9.16
CA PHE A 176 4.33 -9.53 -9.02
C PHE A 176 5.35 -9.84 -10.13
N LEU A 177 4.96 -9.65 -11.38
CA LEU A 177 5.84 -9.90 -12.54
C LEU A 177 7.07 -8.99 -12.50
N SER A 178 6.86 -7.70 -12.21
CA SER A 178 7.95 -6.73 -12.10
C SER A 178 8.95 -7.10 -11.01
N LEU A 179 8.46 -7.53 -9.84
CA LEU A 179 9.29 -7.96 -8.72
C LEU A 179 10.01 -9.27 -9.04
N PHE A 180 9.30 -10.22 -9.67
CA PHE A 180 9.85 -11.53 -10.01
C PHE A 180 11.04 -11.43 -10.95
N PHE A 181 10.89 -10.68 -12.06
CA PHE A 181 11.88 -10.61 -13.12
C PHE A 181 12.96 -9.54 -12.91
N SER A 182 12.67 -8.47 -12.15
CA SER A 182 13.55 -7.29 -12.16
C SER A 182 14.23 -6.98 -10.83
N LEU A 183 13.81 -7.57 -9.71
CA LEU A 183 14.27 -7.17 -8.39
C LEU A 183 14.95 -8.32 -7.63
N PRO A 184 16.30 -8.34 -7.57
CA PRO A 184 17.02 -9.16 -6.59
C PRO A 184 16.80 -8.59 -5.17
N GLU A 185 17.04 -9.41 -4.14
CA GLU A 185 16.97 -9.00 -2.74
C GLU A 185 17.86 -7.76 -2.49
N SER A 186 17.27 -6.70 -1.92
CA SER A 186 17.98 -5.45 -1.64
C SER A 186 18.66 -5.46 -0.27
N LEU A 187 18.18 -6.28 0.68
CA LEU A 187 18.71 -6.38 2.03
C LEU A 187 19.50 -7.69 2.22
N PRO A 188 20.85 -7.67 2.20
CA PRO A 188 21.67 -8.83 2.42
C PRO A 188 21.43 -9.47 3.79
N ARG A 189 21.58 -10.80 3.90
CA ARG A 189 21.30 -11.56 5.13
C ARG A 189 22.07 -11.05 6.34
N ASN A 190 23.31 -10.59 6.16
CA ASN A 190 24.18 -10.06 7.21
C ASN A 190 23.74 -8.69 7.75
N LYS A 191 22.89 -7.97 7.04
CA LYS A 191 22.34 -6.67 7.46
C LYS A 191 20.92 -6.77 8.01
N ARG A 192 20.34 -7.97 8.10
CA ARG A 192 19.00 -8.17 8.64
C ARG A 192 19.01 -8.05 10.15
N ILE A 193 18.05 -7.30 10.66
CA ILE A 193 17.88 -7.06 12.10
C ILE A 193 16.86 -8.07 12.61
N LYS A 194 17.18 -8.80 13.68
CA LYS A 194 16.18 -9.65 14.35
C LYS A 194 15.18 -8.75 15.06
N VAL A 195 13.90 -9.01 14.79
CA VAL A 195 12.80 -8.37 15.54
C VAL A 195 12.82 -8.95 16.95
N ASP A 196 13.34 -8.19 17.90
CA ASP A 196 13.38 -8.54 19.33
C ASP A 196 12.51 -7.56 20.12
N ARG A 197 12.24 -7.86 21.38
CA ARG A 197 11.47 -6.99 22.31
C ARG A 197 12.01 -5.55 22.38
N ARG A 198 13.25 -5.32 21.99
CA ARG A 198 13.86 -3.98 21.85
C ARG A 198 13.07 -3.06 20.92
N ILE A 199 12.45 -3.58 19.86
CA ILE A 199 11.63 -2.76 18.94
C ILE A 199 10.46 -2.10 19.68
N PHE A 200 9.80 -2.83 20.59
CA PHE A 200 8.75 -2.23 21.41
C PHE A 200 9.29 -1.13 22.32
N HIS A 201 10.51 -1.27 22.81
CA HIS A 201 11.15 -0.23 23.61
C HIS A 201 11.52 1.00 22.76
N GLU A 202 12.01 0.79 21.55
CA GLU A 202 12.29 1.87 20.58
C GLU A 202 11.01 2.62 20.20
N TYR A 203 9.90 1.93 19.91
CA TYR A 203 8.60 2.57 19.70
C TYR A 203 8.15 3.38 20.90
N LYS A 204 8.26 2.82 22.11
CA LYS A 204 7.94 3.55 23.34
C LYS A 204 8.76 4.84 23.45
N THR A 205 10.06 4.77 23.17
CA THR A 205 10.96 5.93 23.21
C THR A 205 10.55 6.98 22.18
N ILE A 206 10.20 6.57 20.94
CA ILE A 206 9.75 7.47 19.88
C ILE A 206 8.44 8.15 20.27
N PHE A 207 7.45 7.38 20.74
CA PHE A 207 6.15 7.94 21.17
C PHE A 207 6.22 8.77 22.46
N THR A 208 7.30 8.68 23.23
CA THR A 208 7.52 9.51 24.43
C THR A 208 8.36 10.76 24.11
N ASN A 209 8.98 10.82 22.92
CA ASN A 209 9.82 11.94 22.51
C ASN A 209 8.96 13.15 22.10
N ARG A 210 8.99 14.20 22.92
CA ARG A 210 8.21 15.44 22.70
C ARG A 210 8.51 16.13 21.36
N VAL A 211 9.76 16.05 20.90
CA VAL A 211 10.18 16.64 19.62
C VAL A 211 9.50 15.89 18.47
N PHE A 212 9.54 14.55 18.48
CA PHE A 212 8.87 13.72 17.49
C PHE A 212 7.36 13.97 17.46
N LEU A 213 6.72 14.00 18.65
CA LEU A 213 5.28 14.25 18.75
C LEU A 213 4.89 15.64 18.21
N ASN A 214 5.66 16.67 18.53
CA ASN A 214 5.39 18.02 18.00
C ASN A 214 5.49 18.08 16.48
N TYR A 215 6.54 17.51 15.88
CA TYR A 215 6.67 17.47 14.41
C TYR A 215 5.56 16.64 13.77
N THR A 216 5.20 15.50 14.36
CA THR A 216 4.11 14.65 13.85
C THR A 216 2.76 15.36 13.92
N LEU A 217 2.47 16.04 15.04
CA LEU A 217 1.24 16.81 15.20
C LEU A 217 1.20 18.01 14.26
N SER A 218 2.29 18.77 14.14
CA SER A 218 2.37 19.90 13.18
C SER A 218 2.09 19.44 11.75
N THR A 219 2.71 18.33 11.34
CA THR A 219 2.49 17.77 10.00
C THR A 219 1.05 17.28 9.80
N ALA A 220 0.47 16.64 10.83
CA ALA A 220 -0.91 16.14 10.79
C ALA A 220 -1.95 17.28 10.77
N MET A 221 -1.64 18.41 11.41
CA MET A 221 -2.53 19.58 11.45
C MET A 221 -2.30 20.55 10.25
N GLY A 222 -1.35 20.24 9.37
CA GLY A 222 -1.04 21.07 8.21
C GLY A 222 -0.35 22.42 8.56
N LEU A 223 0.33 22.47 9.72
CA LEU A 223 1.07 23.63 10.24
C LEU A 223 2.56 23.55 9.87
#